data_1cbc6441a51473484380045d5ae8eccf
#
_entry.id   1cbc6441a51473484380045d5ae8eccf
#
_cell.length_a   1.000
_cell.length_b   1.000
_cell.length_c   1.000
_cell.angle_alpha   90.00
_cell.angle_beta   90.00
_cell.angle_gamma   90.00
#
_symmetry.space_group_name_H-M   'P 1'
#
loop_
_entity.id
_entity.type
_entity.pdbx_description
1 polymer ?
#
loop_
_entity_poly.entity_id
_entity_poly.type
_entity_poly.pdbx_seq_one_letter_code
_entity_poly.pdbx_strand_id
1 'polypeptide(L)'
;MTVTREPLVPGTLSPRRAVPPGIARPEYVDRPAPQRFTGSEVKDAEAIERMRVAGRIAAQALQAVGQAVAPGVATDELDRIGHEFLLDHGAYPSTLGYRGFPKSLCASLNEVICHGIPDSTELVEGDICNIDITAFIGGVHGDTNATFLVGEVSDEARLLVERTHEATMRAIKAVAPGRPINVIGRVIESYAKRFGYGVVRDFTGHGIGTSFHSGLVIPHYDDSRYDTIMEPGMTFTIEPMITLGSYDYEIWDDGWTVVTRDRRLTAQFEHTILVTDTGSEILTLP
;
A
#
# COMPACT_ATOMS: atom_id res chain seq x y z
N MET A 1 12.45 -27.92 -5.30
CA MET A 1 12.25 -28.07 -3.85
C MET A 1 11.93 -26.69 -3.35
N THR A 2 10.71 -26.45 -2.87
CA THR A 2 10.34 -25.16 -2.26
C THR A 2 11.13 -25.02 -0.97
N VAL A 3 12.00 -24.02 -0.89
CA VAL A 3 12.69 -23.68 0.35
C VAL A 3 11.61 -23.11 1.27
N THR A 4 11.24 -23.84 2.32
CA THR A 4 10.38 -23.31 3.37
C THR A 4 11.25 -22.42 4.24
N ARG A 5 11.01 -21.10 4.13
CA ARG A 5 11.64 -20.11 5.01
C ARG A 5 11.10 -20.28 6.43
N GLU A 6 11.98 -20.15 7.43
CA GLU A 6 11.56 -19.98 8.82
C GLU A 6 10.73 -18.67 8.97
N PRO A 7 9.80 -18.63 9.93
CA PRO A 7 9.04 -17.39 10.18
C PRO A 7 9.96 -16.18 10.33
N LEU A 8 9.52 -15.06 9.76
CA LEU A 8 10.28 -13.82 9.79
C LEU A 8 10.45 -13.30 11.21
N VAL A 9 11.62 -12.72 11.46
CA VAL A 9 11.96 -12.00 12.68
C VAL A 9 12.58 -10.66 12.32
N PRO A 10 12.51 -9.64 13.18
CA PRO A 10 13.11 -8.33 12.91
C PRO A 10 14.61 -8.44 12.61
N GLY A 11 15.04 -7.80 11.51
CA GLY A 11 16.45 -7.64 11.18
C GLY A 11 17.08 -6.42 11.86
N THR A 12 18.27 -6.05 11.42
CA THR A 12 18.98 -4.85 11.91
C THR A 12 18.50 -3.62 11.11
N LEU A 13 17.99 -2.64 11.85
CA LEU A 13 17.51 -1.40 11.25
C LEU A 13 18.68 -0.44 10.97
N SER A 14 18.82 0.03 9.72
CA SER A 14 19.76 1.08 9.36
C SER A 14 19.24 2.47 9.79
N PRO A 15 20.12 3.48 9.93
CA PRO A 15 19.69 4.83 10.26
C PRO A 15 18.66 5.42 9.27
N ARG A 16 17.79 6.30 9.77
CA ARG A 16 16.85 7.06 8.93
C ARG A 16 17.58 7.81 7.83
N ARG A 17 17.09 7.68 6.60
CA ARG A 17 17.65 8.39 5.43
C ARG A 17 17.34 9.89 5.49
N ALA A 18 18.26 10.70 5.02
CA ALA A 18 18.12 12.14 5.02
C ALA A 18 17.38 12.62 3.77
N VAL A 19 16.52 13.62 3.94
CA VAL A 19 15.85 14.32 2.83
C VAL A 19 16.42 15.72 2.71
N PRO A 20 16.88 16.13 1.51
CA PRO A 20 17.39 17.47 1.27
C PRO A 20 16.39 18.58 1.67
N PRO A 21 16.87 19.73 2.17
CA PRO A 21 15.97 20.79 2.67
C PRO A 21 15.16 21.47 1.55
N GLY A 22 15.55 21.30 0.27
CA GLY A 22 14.80 21.83 -0.87
C GLY A 22 13.54 21.02 -1.25
N ILE A 23 13.36 19.82 -0.71
CA ILE A 23 12.18 19.00 -0.95
C ILE A 23 11.10 19.37 0.07
N ALA A 24 9.92 19.74 -0.43
CA ALA A 24 8.77 20.08 0.41
C ALA A 24 8.37 18.85 1.25
N ARG A 25 8.08 19.07 2.53
CA ARG A 25 7.75 18.01 3.50
C ARG A 25 6.27 18.06 3.85
N PRO A 26 5.62 16.89 4.05
CA PRO A 26 4.29 16.85 4.64
C PRO A 26 4.26 17.49 6.03
N GLU A 27 3.11 17.98 6.45
CA GLU A 27 2.94 18.73 7.68
C GLU A 27 3.25 17.94 8.97
N TYR A 28 3.17 16.62 8.92
CA TYR A 28 3.39 15.72 10.05
C TYR A 28 4.87 15.38 10.32
N VAL A 29 5.76 15.71 9.39
CA VAL A 29 7.19 15.43 9.57
C VAL A 29 7.71 16.19 10.78
N ASP A 30 8.42 15.46 11.66
CA ASP A 30 8.91 15.95 12.95
C ASP A 30 7.79 16.27 13.98
N ARG A 31 6.58 15.74 13.76
CA ARG A 31 5.46 15.78 14.72
C ARG A 31 5.08 14.36 15.18
N PRO A 32 4.49 14.21 16.37
CA PRO A 32 4.08 12.91 16.88
C PRO A 32 2.93 12.28 16.09
N ALA A 33 2.10 13.10 15.43
CA ALA A 33 0.98 12.65 14.61
C ALA A 33 0.61 13.70 13.56
N PRO A 34 -0.03 13.28 12.44
CA PRO A 34 -0.59 14.19 11.46
C PRO A 34 -1.75 15.01 12.06
N GLN A 35 -2.01 16.16 11.47
CA GLN A 35 -3.18 16.95 11.82
C GLN A 35 -4.46 16.22 11.40
N ARG A 36 -5.53 16.43 12.18
CA ARG A 36 -6.83 15.88 11.80
C ARG A 36 -7.28 16.51 10.47
N PHE A 37 -7.63 15.68 9.52
CA PHE A 37 -8.23 16.14 8.26
C PHE A 37 -9.59 16.80 8.53
N THR A 38 -9.79 17.98 7.96
CA THR A 38 -11.04 18.75 8.05
C THR A 38 -11.50 19.24 6.66
N GLY A 39 -10.81 18.81 5.60
CA GLY A 39 -11.13 19.19 4.23
C GLY A 39 -12.29 18.39 3.64
N SER A 40 -12.54 18.60 2.35
CA SER A 40 -13.50 17.81 1.57
C SER A 40 -12.84 16.54 1.03
N GLU A 41 -13.58 15.43 1.01
CA GLU A 41 -13.16 14.22 0.30
C GLU A 41 -13.26 14.40 -1.24
N VAL A 42 -14.10 15.33 -1.70
CA VAL A 42 -14.17 15.75 -3.11
C VAL A 42 -13.09 16.79 -3.37
N LYS A 43 -12.18 16.48 -4.28
CA LYS A 43 -11.05 17.33 -4.68
C LYS A 43 -11.43 18.22 -5.85
N ASP A 44 -10.86 19.41 -5.92
CA ASP A 44 -10.98 20.28 -7.09
C ASP A 44 -10.07 19.80 -8.24
N ALA A 45 -10.29 20.35 -9.43
CA ALA A 45 -9.55 19.95 -10.62
C ALA A 45 -8.04 20.18 -10.50
N GLU A 46 -7.62 21.24 -9.79
CA GLU A 46 -6.19 21.53 -9.59
C GLU A 46 -5.53 20.52 -8.67
N ALA A 47 -6.18 20.13 -7.58
CA ALA A 47 -5.69 19.07 -6.68
C ALA A 47 -5.61 17.72 -7.42
N ILE A 48 -6.62 17.39 -8.24
CA ILE A 48 -6.62 16.15 -9.03
C ILE A 48 -5.43 16.11 -10.00
N GLU A 49 -5.13 17.21 -10.71
CA GLU A 49 -3.94 17.25 -11.58
C GLU A 49 -2.64 17.05 -10.82
N ARG A 50 -2.50 17.65 -9.65
CA ARG A 50 -1.33 17.42 -8.79
C ARG A 50 -1.26 15.97 -8.31
N MET A 51 -2.41 15.36 -7.99
CA MET A 51 -2.47 13.95 -7.59
C MET A 51 -2.10 12.99 -8.73
N ARG A 52 -2.42 13.32 -9.99
CA ARG A 52 -1.95 12.56 -11.16
C ARG A 52 -0.42 12.57 -11.26
N VAL A 53 0.21 13.71 -10.95
CA VAL A 53 1.68 13.80 -10.91
C VAL A 53 2.25 12.97 -9.76
N ALA A 54 1.73 13.13 -8.55
CA ALA A 54 2.18 12.38 -7.38
C ALA A 54 2.00 10.87 -7.57
N GLY A 55 0.85 10.44 -8.07
CA GLY A 55 0.53 9.04 -8.33
C GLY A 55 1.43 8.41 -9.40
N ARG A 56 1.72 9.14 -10.48
CA ARG A 56 2.66 8.67 -11.51
C ARG A 56 4.06 8.48 -10.96
N ILE A 57 4.56 9.44 -10.15
CA ILE A 57 5.88 9.34 -9.52
C ILE A 57 5.93 8.13 -8.57
N ALA A 58 4.88 7.92 -7.75
CA ALA A 58 4.80 6.75 -6.87
C ALA A 58 4.82 5.44 -7.67
N ALA A 59 4.04 5.35 -8.77
CA ALA A 59 4.00 4.16 -9.62
C ALA A 59 5.35 3.89 -10.32
N GLN A 60 6.04 4.92 -10.79
CA GLN A 60 7.38 4.78 -11.37
C GLN A 60 8.42 4.37 -10.32
N ALA A 61 8.33 4.92 -9.10
CA ALA A 61 9.17 4.50 -7.97
C ALA A 61 8.94 3.02 -7.62
N LEU A 62 7.66 2.59 -7.55
CA LEU A 62 7.29 1.19 -7.33
C LEU A 62 7.88 0.27 -8.40
N GLN A 63 7.84 0.67 -9.69
CA GLN A 63 8.48 -0.09 -10.77
C GLN A 63 10.00 -0.18 -10.59
N ALA A 64 10.67 0.93 -10.25
CA ALA A 64 12.11 0.95 -10.05
C ALA A 64 12.54 0.03 -8.90
N VAL A 65 11.81 0.06 -7.78
CA VAL A 65 12.04 -0.85 -6.64
C VAL A 65 11.72 -2.30 -7.03
N GLY A 66 10.60 -2.54 -7.72
CA GLY A 66 10.19 -3.87 -8.17
C GLY A 66 11.21 -4.55 -9.08
N GLN A 67 11.90 -3.79 -9.94
CA GLN A 67 12.98 -4.31 -10.79
C GLN A 67 14.21 -4.79 -9.99
N ALA A 68 14.39 -4.28 -8.78
CA ALA A 68 15.48 -4.68 -7.88
C ALA A 68 15.11 -5.87 -6.98
N VAL A 69 13.85 -6.30 -6.95
CA VAL A 69 13.41 -7.45 -6.15
C VAL A 69 14.01 -8.73 -6.72
N ALA A 70 14.96 -9.30 -5.99
CA ALA A 70 15.66 -10.54 -6.37
C ALA A 70 16.24 -11.22 -5.13
N PRO A 71 16.48 -12.55 -5.17
CA PRO A 71 17.17 -13.24 -4.07
C PRO A 71 18.50 -12.60 -3.71
N GLY A 72 18.79 -12.46 -2.41
CA GLY A 72 20.01 -11.84 -1.87
C GLY A 72 19.94 -10.32 -1.71
N VAL A 73 18.88 -9.66 -2.16
CA VAL A 73 18.69 -8.22 -1.95
C VAL A 73 18.08 -7.99 -0.58
N ALA A 74 18.67 -7.11 0.23
CA ALA A 74 18.11 -6.72 1.53
C ALA A 74 16.92 -5.75 1.35
N THR A 75 15.93 -5.83 2.23
CA THR A 75 14.78 -4.90 2.19
C THR A 75 15.20 -3.44 2.38
N ASP A 76 16.28 -3.17 3.15
CA ASP A 76 16.85 -1.82 3.28
C ASP A 76 17.43 -1.27 1.97
N GLU A 77 17.92 -2.14 1.07
CA GLU A 77 18.36 -1.73 -0.26
C GLU A 77 17.16 -1.33 -1.15
N LEU A 78 16.03 -2.01 -1.02
CA LEU A 78 14.78 -1.64 -1.70
C LEU A 78 14.30 -0.26 -1.21
N ASP A 79 14.37 0.00 0.11
CA ASP A 79 14.10 1.32 0.70
C ASP A 79 15.04 2.40 0.15
N ARG A 80 16.34 2.09 -0.02
CA ARG A 80 17.30 3.04 -0.60
C ARG A 80 16.90 3.43 -2.01
N ILE A 81 16.60 2.45 -2.85
CA ILE A 81 16.21 2.68 -4.26
C ILE A 81 14.95 3.53 -4.33
N GLY A 82 13.89 3.21 -3.57
CA GLY A 82 12.66 3.98 -3.55
C GLY A 82 12.86 5.39 -3.01
N HIS A 83 13.66 5.54 -1.93
CA HIS A 83 14.01 6.82 -1.36
C HIS A 83 14.70 7.73 -2.38
N GLU A 84 15.79 7.26 -3.00
CA GLU A 84 16.56 8.02 -3.97
C GLU A 84 15.72 8.38 -5.20
N PHE A 85 14.92 7.43 -5.72
CA PHE A 85 14.03 7.69 -6.84
C PHE A 85 13.04 8.84 -6.55
N LEU A 86 12.39 8.81 -5.39
CA LEU A 86 11.45 9.88 -5.01
C LEU A 86 12.16 11.23 -4.89
N LEU A 87 13.34 11.27 -4.25
CA LEU A 87 14.12 12.52 -4.12
C LEU A 87 14.56 13.08 -5.47
N ASP A 88 15.00 12.24 -6.40
CA ASP A 88 15.41 12.65 -7.75
C ASP A 88 14.25 13.27 -8.55
N HIS A 89 13.01 12.92 -8.20
CA HIS A 89 11.80 13.50 -8.78
C HIS A 89 11.22 14.66 -7.94
N GLY A 90 11.95 15.15 -6.92
CA GLY A 90 11.51 16.26 -6.07
C GLY A 90 10.35 15.89 -5.12
N ALA A 91 10.06 14.60 -4.94
CA ALA A 91 9.02 14.11 -4.07
C ALA A 91 9.58 13.70 -2.69
N TYR A 92 8.79 13.91 -1.64
CA TYR A 92 9.07 13.39 -0.31
C TYR A 92 8.45 11.99 -0.15
N PRO A 93 9.17 10.98 0.38
CA PRO A 93 8.58 9.68 0.70
C PRO A 93 7.63 9.82 1.90
N SER A 94 6.31 9.72 1.64
CA SER A 94 5.28 10.06 2.63
C SER A 94 5.33 9.21 3.90
N THR A 95 5.75 7.97 3.81
CA THR A 95 5.89 7.06 4.97
C THR A 95 6.96 7.53 5.94
N LEU A 96 8.06 8.19 5.44
CA LEU A 96 9.20 8.59 6.24
C LEU A 96 8.81 9.64 7.30
N GLY A 97 8.77 9.23 8.55
CA GLY A 97 8.39 10.07 9.68
C GLY A 97 6.89 10.15 9.96
N TYR A 98 6.04 9.51 9.14
CA TYR A 98 4.61 9.41 9.44
C TYR A 98 4.41 8.62 10.74
N ARG A 99 3.89 9.29 11.79
CA ARG A 99 3.75 8.72 13.14
C ARG A 99 5.01 8.02 13.67
N GLY A 100 6.18 8.49 13.22
CA GLY A 100 7.47 7.93 13.62
C GLY A 100 7.99 6.77 12.75
N PHE A 101 7.30 6.36 11.67
CA PHE A 101 7.79 5.32 10.76
C PHE A 101 9.19 5.67 10.24
N PRO A 102 10.17 4.76 10.32
CA PRO A 102 11.58 5.14 10.15
C PRO A 102 12.09 5.09 8.70
N LYS A 103 11.32 4.56 7.75
CA LYS A 103 11.74 4.25 6.39
C LYS A 103 10.88 4.96 5.33
N SER A 104 11.31 4.92 4.07
CA SER A 104 10.70 5.66 2.96
C SER A 104 9.62 4.88 2.22
N LEU A 105 9.56 3.57 2.46
CA LEU A 105 8.53 2.66 1.97
C LEU A 105 8.31 1.54 2.99
N CYS A 106 7.25 0.73 2.79
CA CYS A 106 7.10 -0.52 3.51
C CYS A 106 7.55 -1.69 2.62
N ALA A 107 8.21 -2.69 3.21
CA ALA A 107 8.58 -3.94 2.55
C ALA A 107 8.03 -5.11 3.39
N SER A 108 6.95 -5.71 2.91
CA SER A 108 6.19 -6.73 3.65
C SER A 108 6.37 -8.09 2.99
N LEU A 109 7.11 -8.99 3.63
CA LEU A 109 7.46 -10.31 3.10
C LEU A 109 6.50 -11.37 3.62
N ASN A 110 6.10 -12.29 2.76
CA ASN A 110 5.43 -13.56 3.09
C ASN A 110 4.22 -13.42 4.03
N GLU A 111 4.40 -13.68 5.33
CA GLU A 111 3.37 -13.56 6.37
C GLU A 111 3.17 -12.13 6.89
N VAL A 112 4.00 -11.17 6.47
CA VAL A 112 3.81 -9.76 6.83
C VAL A 112 2.67 -9.18 6.00
N ILE A 113 1.58 -8.83 6.66
CA ILE A 113 0.37 -8.31 6.04
C ILE A 113 0.62 -6.92 5.44
N CYS A 114 1.18 -6.02 6.25
CA CYS A 114 1.49 -4.64 5.87
C CYS A 114 2.48 -4.00 6.84
N HIS A 115 2.95 -2.81 6.50
CA HIS A 115 3.82 -1.95 7.31
C HIS A 115 5.15 -2.58 7.72
N GLY A 116 5.64 -3.60 6.98
CA GLY A 116 6.97 -4.16 7.22
C GLY A 116 8.04 -3.08 7.11
N ILE A 117 8.86 -2.94 8.16
CA ILE A 117 9.94 -1.94 8.18
C ILE A 117 11.15 -2.52 7.43
N PRO A 118 11.62 -1.88 6.34
CA PRO A 118 12.85 -2.29 5.66
C PRO A 118 14.06 -2.34 6.60
N ASP A 119 14.76 -3.47 6.60
CA ASP A 119 15.90 -3.76 7.46
C ASP A 119 16.96 -4.62 6.75
N SER A 120 17.83 -5.29 7.49
CA SER A 120 18.84 -6.19 6.94
C SER A 120 18.32 -7.54 6.45
N THR A 121 17.01 -7.76 6.43
CA THR A 121 16.40 -9.02 5.97
C THR A 121 16.61 -9.16 4.47
N GLU A 122 17.32 -10.22 4.06
CA GLU A 122 17.53 -10.55 2.66
C GLU A 122 16.35 -11.35 2.10
N LEU A 123 15.96 -11.02 0.87
CA LEU A 123 15.02 -11.79 0.08
C LEU A 123 15.64 -13.14 -0.30
N VAL A 124 14.87 -14.21 -0.26
CA VAL A 124 15.30 -15.53 -0.70
C VAL A 124 14.40 -16.09 -1.80
N GLU A 125 14.91 -17.02 -2.56
CA GLU A 125 14.15 -17.74 -3.59
C GLU A 125 12.86 -18.31 -3.01
N GLY A 126 11.73 -18.02 -3.64
CA GLY A 126 10.41 -18.48 -3.21
C GLY A 126 9.63 -17.50 -2.33
N ASP A 127 10.23 -16.38 -1.90
CA ASP A 127 9.53 -15.32 -1.19
C ASP A 127 8.53 -14.59 -2.09
N ILE A 128 7.53 -13.95 -1.48
CA ILE A 128 6.76 -12.86 -2.08
C ILE A 128 7.00 -11.61 -1.24
N CYS A 129 7.14 -10.46 -1.91
CA CYS A 129 7.48 -9.20 -1.25
C CYS A 129 6.52 -8.10 -1.70
N ASN A 130 5.69 -7.59 -0.80
CA ASN A 130 4.93 -6.37 -1.08
C ASN A 130 5.81 -5.15 -0.84
N ILE A 131 5.82 -4.24 -1.80
CA ILE A 131 6.43 -2.91 -1.70
C ILE A 131 5.31 -1.89 -1.75
N ASP A 132 5.27 -1.04 -0.74
CA ASP A 132 4.27 0.01 -0.56
C ASP A 132 4.97 1.36 -0.48
N ILE A 133 4.66 2.23 -1.45
CA ILE A 133 5.39 3.49 -1.65
C ILE A 133 4.45 4.65 -1.97
N THR A 134 4.60 5.72 -1.20
CA THR A 134 3.80 6.94 -1.33
C THR A 134 4.67 8.15 -1.62
N ALA A 135 4.33 8.89 -2.67
CA ALA A 135 4.99 10.15 -3.04
C ALA A 135 4.21 11.35 -2.54
N PHE A 136 4.89 12.31 -1.90
CA PHE A 136 4.33 13.63 -1.61
C PHE A 136 5.01 14.70 -2.46
N ILE A 137 4.25 15.35 -3.32
CA ILE A 137 4.72 16.45 -4.17
C ILE A 137 3.57 17.40 -4.49
N GLY A 138 3.87 18.69 -4.64
CA GLY A 138 2.83 19.69 -4.92
C GLY A 138 1.75 19.82 -3.84
N GLY A 139 2.05 19.41 -2.60
CA GLY A 139 1.12 19.46 -1.47
C GLY A 139 0.08 18.35 -1.44
N VAL A 140 0.24 17.27 -2.22
CA VAL A 140 -0.66 16.12 -2.27
C VAL A 140 0.12 14.80 -2.26
N HIS A 141 -0.57 13.71 -1.91
CA HIS A 141 -0.02 12.35 -1.88
C HIS A 141 -0.53 11.52 -3.05
N GLY A 142 0.29 10.55 -3.48
CA GLY A 142 -0.09 9.48 -4.38
C GLY A 142 0.47 8.18 -3.83
N ASP A 143 -0.35 7.18 -3.60
CA ASP A 143 -0.10 5.96 -2.84
C ASP A 143 -0.36 4.73 -3.67
N THR A 144 0.56 3.76 -3.65
CA THR A 144 0.42 2.52 -4.40
C THR A 144 1.33 1.43 -3.87
N ASN A 145 0.87 0.18 -3.95
CA ASN A 145 1.70 -0.98 -3.66
C ASN A 145 1.48 -2.13 -4.64
N ALA A 146 2.43 -3.04 -4.67
CA ALA A 146 2.33 -4.30 -5.40
C ALA A 146 3.14 -5.40 -4.71
N THR A 147 2.68 -6.65 -4.84
CA THR A 147 3.41 -7.83 -4.38
C THR A 147 4.20 -8.43 -5.54
N PHE A 148 5.52 -8.53 -5.35
CA PHE A 148 6.49 -9.08 -6.30
C PHE A 148 6.88 -10.52 -5.92
N LEU A 149 7.11 -11.35 -6.93
CA LEU A 149 7.64 -12.70 -6.75
C LEU A 149 9.17 -12.64 -6.70
N VAL A 150 9.79 -13.36 -5.76
CA VAL A 150 11.25 -13.41 -5.60
C VAL A 150 11.77 -14.72 -6.20
N GLY A 151 12.28 -14.65 -7.43
CA GLY A 151 12.69 -15.83 -8.18
C GLY A 151 11.53 -16.78 -8.48
N GLU A 152 11.78 -18.09 -8.38
CA GLU A 152 10.75 -19.12 -8.59
C GLU A 152 9.97 -19.36 -7.31
N VAL A 153 8.67 -19.11 -7.34
CA VAL A 153 7.76 -19.28 -6.19
C VAL A 153 6.86 -20.51 -6.37
N SER A 154 6.24 -20.97 -5.29
CA SER A 154 5.24 -22.03 -5.36
C SER A 154 3.99 -21.57 -6.14
N ASP A 155 3.25 -22.52 -6.70
CA ASP A 155 1.97 -22.23 -7.37
C ASP A 155 0.96 -21.61 -6.42
N GLU A 156 0.98 -21.98 -5.13
CA GLU A 156 0.12 -21.40 -4.11
C GLU A 156 0.42 -19.91 -3.91
N ALA A 157 1.70 -19.54 -3.81
CA ALA A 157 2.15 -18.15 -3.69
C ALA A 157 1.80 -17.34 -4.94
N ARG A 158 2.11 -17.88 -6.13
CA ARG A 158 1.78 -17.25 -7.41
C ARG A 158 0.29 -16.98 -7.55
N LEU A 159 -0.55 -17.97 -7.26
CA LEU A 159 -2.01 -17.85 -7.34
C LEU A 159 -2.56 -16.86 -6.32
N LEU A 160 -1.97 -16.78 -5.11
CA LEU A 160 -2.36 -15.76 -4.13
C LEU A 160 -2.11 -14.37 -4.69
N VAL A 161 -0.91 -14.10 -5.21
CA VAL A 161 -0.53 -12.81 -5.77
C VAL A 161 -1.43 -12.43 -6.95
N GLU A 162 -1.60 -13.32 -7.93
CA GLU A 162 -2.45 -13.09 -9.11
C GLU A 162 -3.91 -12.81 -8.73
N ARG A 163 -4.46 -13.56 -7.77
CA ARG A 163 -5.85 -13.41 -7.32
C ARG A 163 -6.06 -12.16 -6.48
N THR A 164 -5.05 -11.75 -5.72
CA THR A 164 -5.11 -10.48 -4.98
C THR A 164 -5.13 -9.30 -5.94
N HIS A 165 -4.26 -9.31 -6.95
CA HIS A 165 -4.30 -8.31 -8.02
C HIS A 165 -5.67 -8.28 -8.74
N GLU A 166 -6.20 -9.43 -9.12
CA GLU A 166 -7.51 -9.51 -9.78
C GLU A 166 -8.64 -9.01 -8.86
N ALA A 167 -8.58 -9.29 -7.55
CA ALA A 167 -9.56 -8.78 -6.58
C ALA A 167 -9.55 -7.25 -6.55
N THR A 168 -8.35 -6.64 -6.49
CA THR A 168 -8.16 -5.19 -6.53
C THR A 168 -8.74 -4.59 -7.81
N MET A 169 -8.40 -5.15 -8.97
CA MET A 169 -8.88 -4.65 -10.27
C MET A 169 -10.40 -4.80 -10.45
N ARG A 170 -11.00 -5.85 -9.88
CA ARG A 170 -12.46 -6.02 -9.85
C ARG A 170 -13.12 -4.96 -8.98
N ALA A 171 -12.54 -4.66 -7.83
CA ALA A 171 -13.04 -3.63 -6.93
C ALA A 171 -12.97 -2.24 -7.57
N ILE A 172 -11.87 -1.90 -8.23
CA ILE A 172 -11.71 -0.65 -8.98
C ILE A 172 -12.80 -0.50 -10.07
N LYS A 173 -13.09 -1.56 -10.80
CA LYS A 173 -14.18 -1.58 -11.81
C LYS A 173 -15.58 -1.39 -11.19
N ALA A 174 -15.74 -1.66 -9.89
CA ALA A 174 -17.00 -1.46 -9.20
C ALA A 174 -17.22 -0.02 -8.72
N VAL A 175 -16.18 0.82 -8.73
CA VAL A 175 -16.26 2.24 -8.36
C VAL A 175 -17.08 3.00 -9.42
N ALA A 176 -18.10 3.70 -8.96
CA ALA A 176 -18.89 4.59 -9.81
C ALA A 176 -19.65 5.61 -8.95
N PRO A 177 -19.91 6.81 -9.46
CA PRO A 177 -20.70 7.82 -8.74
C PRO A 177 -22.12 7.28 -8.41
N GLY A 178 -22.61 7.67 -7.23
CA GLY A 178 -23.92 7.25 -6.73
C GLY A 178 -23.96 5.87 -6.08
N ARG A 179 -22.87 5.10 -6.11
CA ARG A 179 -22.77 3.80 -5.43
C ARG A 179 -22.19 3.97 -4.03
N PRO A 180 -22.62 3.15 -3.05
CA PRO A 180 -22.00 3.19 -1.73
C PRO A 180 -20.61 2.52 -1.74
N ILE A 181 -19.70 3.03 -0.91
CA ILE A 181 -18.30 2.56 -0.81
C ILE A 181 -18.22 1.06 -0.49
N ASN A 182 -19.13 0.52 0.30
CA ASN A 182 -19.11 -0.91 0.69
C ASN A 182 -19.19 -1.89 -0.50
N VAL A 183 -19.56 -1.44 -1.69
CA VAL A 183 -19.55 -2.28 -2.89
C VAL A 183 -18.12 -2.78 -3.20
N ILE A 184 -17.10 -1.99 -2.86
CA ILE A 184 -15.68 -2.32 -3.03
C ILE A 184 -15.36 -3.58 -2.23
N GLY A 185 -15.60 -3.53 -0.91
CA GLY A 185 -15.34 -4.66 -0.02
C GLY A 185 -16.18 -5.91 -0.35
N ARG A 186 -17.43 -5.72 -0.73
CA ARG A 186 -18.30 -6.83 -1.19
C ARG A 186 -17.70 -7.57 -2.38
N VAL A 187 -17.18 -6.85 -3.36
CA VAL A 187 -16.55 -7.43 -4.56
C VAL A 187 -15.29 -8.20 -4.19
N ILE A 188 -14.42 -7.60 -3.36
CA ILE A 188 -13.17 -8.21 -2.92
C ILE A 188 -13.45 -9.49 -2.13
N GLU A 189 -14.24 -9.40 -1.07
CA GLU A 189 -14.49 -10.54 -0.18
C GLU A 189 -15.22 -11.67 -0.90
N SER A 190 -16.21 -11.35 -1.75
CA SER A 190 -16.90 -12.34 -2.58
C SER A 190 -15.96 -13.07 -3.53
N TYR A 191 -14.96 -12.38 -4.09
CA TYR A 191 -13.98 -13.01 -4.97
C TYR A 191 -12.98 -13.86 -4.17
N ALA A 192 -12.42 -13.36 -3.07
CA ALA A 192 -11.47 -14.07 -2.22
C ALA A 192 -12.07 -15.38 -1.63
N LYS A 193 -13.32 -15.35 -1.19
CA LYS A 193 -14.04 -16.50 -0.65
C LYS A 193 -14.14 -17.68 -1.61
N ARG A 194 -14.10 -17.46 -2.94
CA ARG A 194 -14.12 -18.56 -3.94
C ARG A 194 -12.92 -19.48 -3.82
N PHE A 195 -11.83 -18.99 -3.27
CA PHE A 195 -10.56 -19.70 -3.12
C PHE A 195 -10.25 -20.07 -1.67
N GLY A 196 -11.17 -19.78 -0.74
CA GLY A 196 -10.96 -19.99 0.68
C GLY A 196 -9.97 -19.01 1.31
N TYR A 197 -9.74 -17.85 0.69
CA TYR A 197 -8.83 -16.84 1.20
C TYR A 197 -9.48 -15.95 2.25
N GLY A 198 -8.68 -15.53 3.25
CA GLY A 198 -9.04 -14.51 4.22
C GLY A 198 -8.88 -13.11 3.65
N VAL A 199 -9.66 -12.17 4.16
CA VAL A 199 -9.54 -10.73 3.86
C VAL A 199 -9.38 -9.99 5.18
N VAL A 200 -8.27 -9.26 5.33
CA VAL A 200 -7.96 -8.49 6.54
C VAL A 200 -8.97 -7.36 6.71
N ARG A 201 -9.35 -7.06 7.96
CA ARG A 201 -10.47 -6.16 8.27
C ARG A 201 -10.07 -4.87 8.97
N ASP A 202 -9.02 -4.92 9.79
CA ASP A 202 -8.62 -3.79 10.64
C ASP A 202 -7.67 -2.82 9.93
N PHE A 203 -7.17 -3.20 8.75
CA PHE A 203 -6.42 -2.36 7.84
C PHE A 203 -7.25 -2.18 6.57
N THR A 204 -7.47 -0.94 6.19
CA THR A 204 -8.44 -0.56 5.16
C THR A 204 -7.84 0.46 4.23
N GLY A 205 -8.40 0.60 3.05
CA GLY A 205 -8.17 1.77 2.21
C GLY A 205 -8.66 3.04 2.90
N HIS A 206 -8.20 4.16 2.43
CA HIS A 206 -8.44 5.45 3.06
C HIS A 206 -8.60 6.58 2.04
N GLY A 207 -9.28 7.64 2.42
CA GLY A 207 -9.26 8.87 1.63
C GLY A 207 -7.86 9.46 1.62
N ILE A 208 -7.45 9.99 0.46
CA ILE A 208 -6.11 10.52 0.22
C ILE A 208 -6.19 11.83 -0.59
N GLY A 209 -5.20 12.69 -0.43
CA GLY A 209 -5.12 13.97 -1.13
C GLY A 209 -4.08 14.86 -0.51
N THR A 210 -4.49 16.01 0.06
CA THR A 210 -3.59 16.89 0.83
C THR A 210 -3.19 16.29 2.18
N SER A 211 -3.96 15.36 2.71
CA SER A 211 -3.60 14.48 3.82
C SER A 211 -3.24 13.10 3.29
N PHE A 212 -2.27 12.43 3.91
CA PHE A 212 -1.91 11.05 3.59
C PHE A 212 -3.12 10.13 3.85
N HIS A 213 -3.70 10.22 5.04
CA HIS A 213 -4.93 9.54 5.40
C HIS A 213 -5.97 10.57 5.83
N SER A 214 -7.13 10.60 5.17
CA SER A 214 -8.30 11.32 5.66
C SER A 214 -9.12 10.46 6.63
N GLY A 215 -10.26 10.90 7.02
CA GLY A 215 -11.17 10.10 7.86
C GLY A 215 -12.04 9.11 7.07
N LEU A 216 -11.98 9.10 5.73
CA LEU A 216 -12.75 8.20 4.89
C LEU A 216 -12.14 6.79 4.94
N VAL A 217 -12.97 5.79 5.26
CA VAL A 217 -12.57 4.37 5.36
C VAL A 217 -13.13 3.59 4.18
N ILE A 218 -12.27 2.83 3.50
CA ILE A 218 -12.63 1.96 2.38
C ILE A 218 -12.45 0.50 2.83
N PRO A 219 -13.49 -0.19 3.30
CA PRO A 219 -13.38 -1.58 3.73
C PRO A 219 -13.14 -2.51 2.53
N HIS A 220 -12.35 -3.56 2.75
CA HIS A 220 -12.10 -4.61 1.74
C HIS A 220 -12.97 -5.85 1.96
N TYR A 221 -13.88 -5.80 2.92
CA TYR A 221 -14.87 -6.84 3.24
C TYR A 221 -16.30 -6.27 3.18
N ASP A 222 -17.30 -7.12 3.08
CA ASP A 222 -18.70 -6.68 2.97
C ASP A 222 -19.22 -6.21 4.34
N ASP A 223 -19.41 -4.92 4.48
CA ASP A 223 -19.97 -4.29 5.66
C ASP A 223 -20.89 -3.13 5.26
N SER A 224 -22.18 -3.30 5.44
CA SER A 224 -23.20 -2.31 5.06
C SER A 224 -23.15 -1.00 5.88
N ARG A 225 -22.38 -0.95 6.96
CA ARG A 225 -22.18 0.28 7.76
C ARG A 225 -21.36 1.33 7.03
N TYR A 226 -20.56 0.92 6.04
CA TYR A 226 -19.79 1.83 5.18
C TYR A 226 -20.61 2.19 3.94
N ASP A 227 -21.59 3.05 4.13
CA ASP A 227 -22.60 3.41 3.11
C ASP A 227 -22.39 4.79 2.47
N THR A 228 -21.25 5.44 2.73
CA THR A 228 -20.88 6.71 2.08
C THR A 228 -21.02 6.58 0.58
N ILE A 229 -21.78 7.50 -0.02
CA ILE A 229 -22.00 7.51 -1.46
C ILE A 229 -20.78 8.11 -2.15
N MET A 230 -20.27 7.41 -3.16
CA MET A 230 -19.17 7.90 -3.99
C MET A 230 -19.65 9.06 -4.88
N GLU A 231 -18.91 10.15 -4.82
CA GLU A 231 -19.18 11.37 -5.60
C GLU A 231 -18.00 11.65 -6.55
N PRO A 232 -18.24 12.21 -7.76
CA PRO A 232 -17.15 12.65 -8.63
C PRO A 232 -16.20 13.60 -7.91
N GLY A 233 -14.89 13.41 -8.12
CA GLY A 233 -13.83 14.15 -7.43
C GLY A 233 -13.37 13.54 -6.11
N MET A 234 -14.04 12.54 -5.55
CA MET A 234 -13.50 11.78 -4.41
C MET A 234 -12.25 11.02 -4.80
N THR A 235 -11.25 11.02 -3.91
CA THR A 235 -10.00 10.26 -4.07
C THR A 235 -9.73 9.40 -2.83
N PHE A 236 -9.42 8.13 -3.05
CA PHE A 236 -9.15 7.15 -1.99
C PHE A 236 -8.29 5.99 -2.51
N THR A 237 -7.75 5.18 -1.60
CA THR A 237 -7.03 3.96 -1.93
C THR A 237 -7.95 2.74 -1.95
N ILE A 238 -7.61 1.75 -2.78
CA ILE A 238 -8.15 0.39 -2.74
C ILE A 238 -6.95 -0.54 -2.64
N GLU A 239 -6.81 -1.23 -1.49
CA GLU A 239 -5.57 -1.91 -1.09
C GLU A 239 -5.82 -3.22 -0.33
N PRO A 240 -6.60 -4.17 -0.85
CA PRO A 240 -6.96 -5.37 -0.10
C PRO A 240 -5.75 -6.22 0.27
N MET A 241 -5.64 -6.55 1.56
CA MET A 241 -4.71 -7.53 2.09
C MET A 241 -5.42 -8.88 2.16
N ILE A 242 -4.99 -9.83 1.33
CA ILE A 242 -5.60 -11.16 1.18
C ILE A 242 -4.63 -12.23 1.67
N THR A 243 -5.12 -13.12 2.53
CA THR A 243 -4.32 -14.15 3.20
C THR A 243 -4.69 -15.55 2.73
N LEU A 244 -3.72 -16.46 2.70
CA LEU A 244 -3.98 -17.88 2.44
C LEU A 244 -4.73 -18.58 3.59
N GLY A 245 -4.67 -18.01 4.80
CA GLY A 245 -5.27 -18.57 6.00
C GLY A 245 -6.23 -17.63 6.70
N SER A 246 -6.11 -17.57 8.02
CA SER A 246 -6.86 -16.61 8.82
C SER A 246 -6.42 -15.18 8.53
N TYR A 247 -7.36 -14.25 8.64
CA TYR A 247 -7.05 -12.81 8.63
C TYR A 247 -6.68 -12.26 10.02
N ASP A 248 -6.60 -13.14 11.05
CA ASP A 248 -6.11 -12.76 12.37
C ASP A 248 -4.63 -12.39 12.31
N TYR A 249 -4.25 -11.40 13.07
CA TYR A 249 -2.91 -10.83 13.02
C TYR A 249 -2.30 -10.62 14.41
N GLU A 250 -1.01 -10.35 14.41
CA GLU A 250 -0.22 -9.84 15.53
C GLU A 250 0.59 -8.64 15.03
N ILE A 251 0.92 -7.72 15.93
CA ILE A 251 1.83 -6.61 15.64
C ILE A 251 3.13 -6.85 16.39
N TRP A 252 4.25 -6.68 15.71
CA TRP A 252 5.56 -6.80 16.33
C TRP A 252 5.82 -5.68 17.34
N ASP A 253 6.85 -5.86 18.19
CA ASP A 253 7.24 -4.88 19.21
C ASP A 253 7.73 -3.55 18.63
N ASP A 254 8.00 -3.47 17.33
CA ASP A 254 8.27 -2.23 16.60
C ASP A 254 7.03 -1.32 16.47
N GLY A 255 5.84 -1.84 16.78
CA GLY A 255 4.57 -1.13 16.74
C GLY A 255 4.00 -0.91 15.33
N TRP A 256 4.65 -1.46 14.28
CA TRP A 256 4.27 -1.28 12.89
C TRP A 256 4.04 -2.59 12.13
N THR A 257 5.00 -3.50 12.15
CA THR A 257 4.98 -4.72 11.34
C THR A 257 3.83 -5.62 11.76
N VAL A 258 2.87 -5.82 10.85
CA VAL A 258 1.68 -6.63 11.06
C VAL A 258 1.88 -7.98 10.40
N VAL A 259 1.74 -9.07 11.15
CA VAL A 259 1.94 -10.44 10.63
C VAL A 259 0.70 -11.30 10.81
N THR A 260 0.45 -12.24 9.90
CA THR A 260 -0.60 -13.23 10.07
C THR A 260 -0.30 -14.11 11.29
N ARG A 261 -1.31 -14.34 12.14
CA ARG A 261 -1.14 -15.16 13.34
C ARG A 261 -0.80 -16.62 13.04
N ASP A 262 -1.29 -17.14 11.93
CA ASP A 262 -1.03 -18.49 11.44
C ASP A 262 0.24 -18.62 10.60
N ARG A 263 0.96 -17.50 10.39
CA ARG A 263 2.20 -17.41 9.61
C ARG A 263 2.06 -17.88 8.16
N ARG A 264 0.85 -17.83 7.61
CA ARG A 264 0.61 -18.11 6.19
C ARG A 264 0.81 -16.85 5.36
N LEU A 265 1.08 -17.06 4.06
CA LEU A 265 1.34 -15.99 3.11
C LEU A 265 0.18 -15.01 2.99
N THR A 266 0.51 -13.75 2.78
CA THR A 266 -0.42 -12.68 2.45
C THR A 266 0.10 -11.87 1.27
N ALA A 267 -0.81 -11.31 0.47
CA ALA A 267 -0.48 -10.43 -0.64
C ALA A 267 -1.39 -9.20 -0.64
N GLN A 268 -0.86 -8.09 -1.18
CA GLN A 268 -1.58 -6.82 -1.30
C GLN A 268 -1.28 -6.18 -2.65
N PHE A 269 -2.25 -5.47 -3.20
CA PHE A 269 -2.10 -4.54 -4.32
C PHE A 269 -2.92 -3.30 -4.04
N GLU A 270 -2.37 -2.16 -4.41
CA GLU A 270 -3.01 -0.89 -4.13
C GLU A 270 -2.93 0.06 -5.30
N HIS A 271 -3.99 0.84 -5.43
CA HIS A 271 -4.02 2.03 -6.26
C HIS A 271 -4.76 3.18 -5.58
N THR A 272 -4.27 4.41 -5.82
CA THR A 272 -5.04 5.63 -5.59
C THR A 272 -6.04 5.80 -6.74
N ILE A 273 -7.32 5.95 -6.38
CA ILE A 273 -8.46 6.01 -7.28
C ILE A 273 -9.12 7.38 -7.21
N LEU A 274 -9.47 7.93 -8.37
CA LEU A 274 -10.37 9.06 -8.52
C LEU A 274 -11.74 8.55 -8.97
N VAL A 275 -12.81 8.96 -8.30
CA VAL A 275 -14.18 8.80 -8.82
C VAL A 275 -14.44 9.83 -9.89
N THR A 276 -14.77 9.40 -11.10
CA THR A 276 -15.11 10.25 -12.24
C THR A 276 -16.63 10.37 -12.41
N ASP A 277 -17.10 11.17 -13.36
CA ASP A 277 -18.54 11.29 -13.65
C ASP A 277 -19.19 9.99 -14.11
N THR A 278 -18.41 9.02 -14.62
CA THR A 278 -18.93 7.78 -15.22
C THR A 278 -18.35 6.49 -14.62
N GLY A 279 -17.38 6.57 -13.72
CA GLY A 279 -16.69 5.40 -13.15
C GLY A 279 -15.50 5.80 -12.30
N SER A 280 -14.32 5.25 -12.61
CA SER A 280 -13.08 5.54 -11.89
C SER A 280 -11.88 5.74 -12.82
N GLU A 281 -10.90 6.49 -12.33
CA GLU A 281 -9.58 6.64 -12.91
C GLU A 281 -8.53 6.15 -11.88
N ILE A 282 -7.55 5.39 -12.35
CA ILE A 282 -6.39 5.01 -11.52
C ILE A 282 -5.35 6.12 -11.67
N LEU A 283 -5.00 6.79 -10.57
CA LEU A 283 -4.01 7.87 -10.56
C LEU A 283 -2.56 7.36 -10.45
N THR A 284 -2.36 6.12 -10.05
CA THR A 284 -1.06 5.48 -9.80
C THR A 284 -0.70 4.50 -10.92
N LEU A 285 -0.71 4.99 -12.15
CA LEU A 285 -0.13 4.30 -13.31
C LEU A 285 1.14 5.03 -13.75
N PRO A 286 2.23 4.28 -14.16
CA PRO A 286 3.53 4.83 -14.53
C PRO A 286 3.54 5.62 -15.84
#